data_5608a3522cefe123ee0e6ed382bc8ce6
#
_entry.id   5608a3522cefe123ee0e6ed382bc8ce6
#
_cell.length_a   1.000
_cell.length_b   1.000
_cell.length_c   1.000
_cell.angle_alpha   90.00
_cell.angle_beta   90.00
_cell.angle_gamma   90.00
#
_symmetry.space_group_name_H-M   'P 1'
#
loop_
_entity.id
_entity.type
_entity.pdbx_description
1 polymer ?
#
loop_
_entity_poly.entity_id
_entity_poly.type
_entity_poly.pdbx_seq_one_letter_code
_entity_poly.pdbx_strand_id
1 'polypeptide(L)'
;MTTTPPVRQIRDISGLLDHASHVLATRMASAFTELGITPRAYCVLFHAQEAERTQIQLAELADLDKTTMVVTVDELEKAGLAERRPSATDRRARIISVTEAGERAVEQGTEIADRVHREVLDALPEPERGVFVSALTRLVDGHLAEPVESERTVRRARRARS
;
A
#
# COMPACT_ATOMS: atom_id res chain seq x y z
N MET A 1 -10.83 11.50 36.30
CA MET A 1 -9.99 12.67 35.96
C MET A 1 -9.49 12.46 34.54
N THR A 2 -10.13 13.08 33.58
CA THR A 2 -9.74 13.05 32.16
C THR A 2 -8.57 14.00 31.97
N THR A 3 -7.36 13.47 31.95
CA THR A 3 -6.18 14.28 31.63
C THR A 3 -6.21 14.60 30.14
N THR A 4 -6.57 15.82 29.79
CA THR A 4 -6.42 16.33 28.41
C THR A 4 -4.94 16.22 28.04
N PRO A 5 -4.57 15.52 26.98
CA PRO A 5 -3.18 15.42 26.56
C PRO A 5 -2.64 16.83 26.26
N PRO A 6 -1.37 17.12 26.60
CA PRO A 6 -0.80 18.43 26.37
C PRO A 6 -0.85 18.75 24.87
N VAL A 7 -1.17 20.00 24.54
CA VAL A 7 -1.34 20.55 23.16
C VAL A 7 -0.17 20.22 22.23
N ARG A 8 1.00 19.88 22.77
CA ARG A 8 2.19 19.48 22.02
C ARG A 8 2.05 18.09 21.35
N GLN A 9 1.25 17.17 21.90
CA GLN A 9 1.01 15.84 21.33
C GLN A 9 0.09 15.88 20.10
N ILE A 10 -0.83 16.83 20.04
CA ILE A 10 -1.73 17.01 18.89
C ILE A 10 -0.97 17.55 17.66
N ARG A 11 0.17 18.22 17.86
CA ARG A 11 0.96 18.82 16.76
C ARG A 11 1.86 17.84 16.03
N ASP A 12 1.99 16.60 16.49
CA ASP A 12 2.92 15.60 15.93
C ASP A 12 2.22 14.39 15.28
N ILE A 13 0.96 14.55 14.88
CA ILE A 13 0.21 13.47 14.18
C ILE A 13 0.93 13.05 12.89
N SER A 14 1.46 14.02 12.13
CA SER A 14 2.20 13.72 10.91
C SER A 14 3.46 12.90 11.17
N GLY A 15 4.25 13.25 12.18
CA GLY A 15 5.43 12.50 12.57
C GLY A 15 5.10 11.10 13.09
N LEU A 16 4.01 10.94 13.86
CA LEU A 16 3.55 9.64 14.33
C LEU A 16 3.11 8.74 13.17
N LEU A 17 2.33 9.26 12.24
CA LEU A 17 1.88 8.50 11.06
C LEU A 17 3.05 8.15 10.15
N ASP A 18 3.96 9.08 9.89
CA ASP A 18 5.15 8.86 9.05
C ASP A 18 6.06 7.77 9.65
N HIS A 19 6.38 7.89 10.95
CA HIS A 19 7.19 6.89 11.65
C HIS A 19 6.51 5.52 11.69
N ALA A 20 5.23 5.45 12.05
CA ALA A 20 4.48 4.21 12.10
C ALA A 20 4.40 3.52 10.74
N SER A 21 4.11 4.29 9.68
CA SER A 21 4.09 3.80 8.31
C SER A 21 5.45 3.26 7.87
N HIS A 22 6.53 4.01 8.15
CA HIS A 22 7.89 3.58 7.81
C HIS A 22 8.26 2.25 8.50
N VAL A 23 8.03 2.15 9.82
CA VAL A 23 8.36 0.93 10.58
C VAL A 23 7.50 -0.25 10.14
N LEU A 24 6.19 -0.04 9.91
CA LEU A 24 5.31 -1.08 9.40
C LEU A 24 5.75 -1.57 8.02
N ALA A 25 6.11 -0.66 7.11
CA ALA A 25 6.61 -1.02 5.78
C ALA A 25 7.89 -1.88 5.85
N THR A 26 8.81 -1.57 6.77
CA THR A 26 10.03 -2.38 6.95
C THR A 26 9.74 -3.77 7.52
N ARG A 27 8.78 -3.89 8.45
CA ARG A 27 8.31 -5.19 8.97
C ARG A 27 7.65 -6.02 7.88
N MET A 28 6.77 -5.41 7.10
CA MET A 28 6.14 -6.07 5.95
C MET A 28 7.20 -6.56 4.94
N ALA A 29 8.15 -5.71 4.56
CA ALA A 29 9.22 -6.08 3.64
C ALA A 29 10.04 -7.28 4.16
N SER A 30 10.38 -7.28 5.46
CA SER A 30 11.10 -8.39 6.10
C SER A 30 10.28 -9.69 6.08
N ALA A 31 9.00 -9.63 6.44
CA ALA A 31 8.13 -10.80 6.46
C ALA A 31 7.92 -11.40 5.06
N PHE A 32 7.77 -10.56 4.04
CA PHE A 32 7.59 -11.01 2.65
C PHE A 32 8.85 -11.60 2.00
N THR A 33 10.01 -11.49 2.64
CA THR A 33 11.25 -12.13 2.14
C THR A 33 11.08 -13.64 1.98
N GLU A 34 10.29 -14.29 2.84
CA GLU A 34 10.02 -15.72 2.78
C GLU A 34 9.27 -16.12 1.50
N LEU A 35 8.41 -15.23 1.00
CA LEU A 35 7.61 -15.46 -0.22
C LEU A 35 8.37 -15.10 -1.50
N GLY A 36 9.46 -14.37 -1.40
CA GLY A 36 10.27 -13.96 -2.56
C GLY A 36 9.64 -12.86 -3.42
N ILE A 37 8.58 -12.22 -2.96
CA ILE A 37 7.97 -11.04 -3.59
C ILE A 37 7.96 -9.85 -2.62
N THR A 38 7.81 -8.65 -3.16
CA THR A 38 7.67 -7.46 -2.33
C THR A 38 6.23 -7.29 -1.84
N PRO A 39 5.99 -6.60 -0.69
CA PRO A 39 4.64 -6.23 -0.26
C PRO A 39 3.87 -5.44 -1.35
N ARG A 40 4.57 -4.64 -2.15
CA ARG A 40 4.01 -3.92 -3.29
C ARG A 40 3.51 -4.87 -4.38
N ALA A 41 4.31 -5.86 -4.76
CA ALA A 41 3.94 -6.86 -5.75
C ALA A 41 2.72 -7.68 -5.27
N TYR A 42 2.70 -8.05 -3.99
CA TYR A 42 1.53 -8.67 -3.36
C TYR A 42 0.28 -7.78 -3.45
N CYS A 43 0.38 -6.50 -3.11
CA CYS A 43 -0.74 -5.56 -3.17
C CYS A 43 -1.34 -5.47 -4.58
N VAL A 44 -0.48 -5.42 -5.61
CA VAL A 44 -0.91 -5.40 -7.01
C VAL A 44 -1.61 -6.70 -7.40
N LEU A 45 -1.07 -7.85 -7.04
CA LEU A 45 -1.70 -9.16 -7.28
C LEU A 45 -3.04 -9.29 -6.57
N PHE A 46 -3.10 -8.89 -5.29
CA PHE A 46 -4.32 -8.92 -4.49
C PHE A 46 -5.46 -8.15 -5.16
N HIS A 47 -5.21 -6.90 -5.57
CA HIS A 47 -6.21 -6.11 -6.26
C HIS A 47 -6.53 -6.60 -7.68
N ALA A 48 -5.56 -7.20 -8.38
CA ALA A 48 -5.80 -7.77 -9.70
C ALA A 48 -6.65 -9.05 -9.65
N GLN A 49 -6.59 -9.79 -8.53
CA GLN A 49 -7.40 -11.00 -8.32
C GLN A 49 -8.87 -10.68 -8.00
N GLU A 50 -9.14 -9.57 -7.30
CA GLU A 50 -10.50 -9.20 -6.89
C GLU A 50 -11.43 -8.88 -8.07
N ALA A 51 -10.89 -8.27 -9.13
CA ALA A 51 -11.64 -7.90 -10.34
C ALA A 51 -10.69 -7.63 -11.51
N GLU A 52 -11.22 -7.72 -12.73
CA GLU A 52 -10.51 -7.27 -13.93
C GLU A 52 -10.20 -5.78 -13.84
N ARG A 53 -8.91 -5.44 -13.77
CA ARG A 53 -8.41 -4.07 -13.64
C ARG A 53 -7.29 -3.80 -14.62
N THR A 54 -7.29 -2.60 -15.16
CA THR A 54 -6.17 -2.10 -15.95
C THR A 54 -5.01 -1.73 -15.05
N GLN A 55 -3.82 -1.64 -15.64
CA GLN A 55 -2.62 -1.20 -14.92
C GLN A 55 -2.79 0.19 -14.26
N ILE A 56 -3.56 1.11 -14.89
CA ILE A 56 -3.84 2.43 -14.33
C ILE A 56 -4.70 2.32 -13.07
N GLN A 57 -5.79 1.55 -13.12
CA GLN A 57 -6.66 1.33 -11.97
C GLN A 57 -5.93 0.67 -10.81
N LEU A 58 -5.04 -0.29 -11.09
CA LEU A 58 -4.21 -0.92 -10.06
C LEU A 58 -3.19 0.05 -9.46
N ALA A 59 -2.65 0.99 -10.26
CA ALA A 59 -1.75 2.02 -9.76
C ALA A 59 -2.45 2.95 -8.75
N GLU A 60 -3.69 3.35 -9.04
CA GLU A 60 -4.52 4.16 -8.15
C GLU A 60 -4.83 3.41 -6.84
N LEU A 61 -5.24 2.13 -6.92
CA LEU A 61 -5.57 1.31 -5.74
C LEU A 61 -4.37 1.00 -4.86
N ALA A 62 -3.19 0.83 -5.46
CA ALA A 62 -1.96 0.53 -4.74
C ALA A 62 -1.16 1.78 -4.34
N ASP A 63 -1.69 2.98 -4.61
CA ASP A 63 -1.03 4.27 -4.38
C ASP A 63 0.38 4.33 -5.00
N LEU A 64 0.49 3.86 -6.26
CA LEU A 64 1.74 3.79 -7.00
C LEU A 64 1.77 4.77 -8.17
N ASP A 65 2.92 5.40 -8.37
CA ASP A 65 3.16 6.14 -9.59
C ASP A 65 3.26 5.20 -10.82
N LYS A 66 3.02 5.76 -12.00
CA LYS A 66 2.98 5.00 -13.26
C LYS A 66 4.27 4.21 -13.53
N THR A 67 5.43 4.79 -13.24
CA THR A 67 6.71 4.14 -13.49
C THR A 67 6.92 2.95 -12.57
N THR A 68 6.65 3.13 -11.29
CA THR A 68 6.72 2.07 -10.28
C THR A 68 5.76 0.93 -10.60
N MET A 69 4.53 1.24 -11.06
CA MET A 69 3.56 0.22 -11.46
C MET A 69 4.05 -0.59 -12.66
N VAL A 70 4.63 0.04 -13.70
CA VAL A 70 5.18 -0.68 -14.85
C VAL A 70 6.25 -1.67 -14.41
N VAL A 71 7.22 -1.22 -13.61
CA VAL A 71 8.29 -2.08 -13.09
C VAL A 71 7.73 -3.24 -12.27
N THR A 72 6.76 -2.97 -11.40
CA THR A 72 6.15 -4.01 -10.57
C THR A 72 5.44 -5.07 -11.41
N VAL A 73 4.68 -4.66 -12.43
CA VAL A 73 3.99 -5.63 -13.31
C VAL A 73 4.99 -6.43 -14.15
N ASP A 74 6.06 -5.79 -14.65
CA ASP A 74 7.13 -6.48 -15.40
C ASP A 74 7.84 -7.55 -14.53
N GLU A 75 8.08 -7.24 -13.25
CA GLU A 75 8.61 -8.21 -12.27
C GLU A 75 7.65 -9.37 -12.03
N LEU A 76 6.34 -9.10 -11.91
CA LEU A 76 5.31 -10.11 -11.73
C LEU A 76 5.16 -11.03 -12.96
N GLU A 77 5.22 -10.47 -14.17
CA GLU A 77 5.21 -11.26 -15.41
C GLU A 77 6.46 -12.14 -15.50
N LYS A 78 7.63 -11.58 -15.21
CA LYS A 78 8.91 -12.32 -15.21
C LYS A 78 8.91 -13.46 -14.19
N ALA A 79 8.25 -13.28 -13.05
CA ALA A 79 8.08 -14.32 -12.03
C ALA A 79 6.96 -15.33 -12.37
N GLY A 80 6.19 -15.13 -13.44
CA GLY A 80 5.08 -15.99 -13.84
C GLY A 80 3.85 -15.87 -12.92
N LEU A 81 3.72 -14.79 -12.15
CA LEU A 81 2.63 -14.58 -11.18
C LEU A 81 1.46 -13.81 -11.78
N ALA A 82 1.69 -13.03 -12.82
CA ALA A 82 0.67 -12.30 -13.56
C ALA A 82 1.02 -12.25 -15.04
N GLU A 83 0.04 -11.85 -15.86
CA GLU A 83 0.20 -11.62 -17.30
C GLU A 83 -0.68 -10.45 -17.77
N ARG A 84 -0.21 -9.70 -18.77
CA ARG A 84 -1.02 -8.68 -19.42
C ARG A 84 -1.90 -9.31 -20.48
N ARG A 85 -3.22 -9.13 -20.38
CA ARG A 85 -4.20 -9.60 -21.37
C ARG A 85 -4.99 -8.43 -21.97
N PRO A 86 -5.48 -8.56 -23.21
CA PRO A 86 -6.48 -7.62 -23.72
C PRO A 86 -7.73 -7.68 -22.84
N SER A 87 -8.35 -6.51 -22.56
CA SER A 87 -9.66 -6.50 -21.92
C SER A 87 -10.73 -7.09 -22.84
N ALA A 88 -11.67 -7.82 -22.27
CA ALA A 88 -12.82 -8.34 -23.01
C ALA A 88 -13.77 -7.23 -23.50
N THR A 89 -13.80 -6.11 -22.76
CA THR A 89 -14.71 -4.97 -23.03
C THR A 89 -14.06 -3.85 -23.83
N ASP A 90 -12.73 -3.67 -23.72
CA ASP A 90 -11.97 -2.67 -24.45
C ASP A 90 -10.66 -3.26 -25.00
N ARG A 91 -10.63 -3.51 -26.31
CA ARG A 91 -9.45 -4.08 -26.99
C ARG A 91 -8.20 -3.20 -26.91
N ARG A 92 -8.32 -1.92 -26.56
CA ARG A 92 -7.19 -1.00 -26.39
C ARG A 92 -6.62 -1.04 -24.98
N ALA A 93 -7.41 -1.49 -24.00
CA ALA A 93 -6.98 -1.63 -22.62
C ALA A 93 -6.27 -2.98 -22.39
N ARG A 94 -5.26 -2.95 -21.55
CA ARG A 94 -4.59 -4.14 -21.02
C ARG A 94 -4.99 -4.31 -19.57
N ILE A 95 -5.52 -5.48 -19.24
CA ILE A 95 -5.79 -5.89 -17.85
C ILE A 95 -4.62 -6.73 -17.35
N ILE A 96 -4.47 -6.74 -16.05
CA ILE A 96 -3.52 -7.62 -15.36
C ILE A 96 -4.30 -8.84 -14.85
N SER A 97 -3.97 -10.00 -15.38
CA SER A 97 -4.57 -11.28 -15.00
C SER A 97 -3.61 -12.03 -14.10
N VAL A 98 -4.08 -12.45 -12.94
CA VAL A 98 -3.29 -13.28 -12.00
C VAL A 98 -3.26 -14.71 -12.51
N THR A 99 -2.10 -15.35 -12.45
CA THR A 99 -1.94 -16.77 -12.79
C THR A 99 -2.26 -17.65 -11.58
N GLU A 100 -2.41 -18.95 -11.77
CA GLU A 100 -2.58 -19.90 -10.65
C GLU A 100 -1.42 -19.83 -9.62
N ALA A 101 -0.19 -19.59 -10.09
CA ALA A 101 0.96 -19.34 -9.21
C ALA A 101 0.82 -18.02 -8.47
N GLY A 102 0.27 -16.98 -9.12
CA GLY A 102 -0.03 -15.69 -8.51
C GLY A 102 -1.13 -15.80 -7.46
N GLU A 103 -2.19 -16.59 -7.69
CA GLU A 103 -3.25 -16.85 -6.70
C GLU A 103 -2.70 -17.46 -5.42
N ARG A 104 -1.83 -18.48 -5.56
CA ARG A 104 -1.12 -19.06 -4.41
C ARG A 104 -0.23 -18.05 -3.67
N ALA A 105 0.43 -17.17 -4.42
CA ALA A 105 1.24 -16.11 -3.83
C ALA A 105 0.38 -15.09 -3.08
N VAL A 106 -0.82 -14.78 -3.57
CA VAL A 106 -1.78 -13.91 -2.86
C VAL A 106 -2.25 -14.56 -1.57
N GLU A 107 -2.61 -15.85 -1.58
CA GLU A 107 -3.05 -16.58 -0.40
C GLU A 107 -1.96 -16.55 0.70
N GLN A 108 -0.73 -16.96 0.36
CA GLN A 108 0.39 -16.91 1.30
C GLN A 108 0.74 -15.50 1.76
N GLY A 109 0.68 -14.52 0.85
CA GLY A 109 0.92 -13.12 1.17
C GLY A 109 -0.12 -12.55 2.13
N THR A 110 -1.38 -12.96 2.00
CA THR A 110 -2.46 -12.58 2.92
C THR A 110 -2.20 -13.11 4.33
N GLU A 111 -1.78 -14.36 4.47
CA GLU A 111 -1.43 -14.93 5.78
C GLU A 111 -0.26 -14.18 6.44
N ILE A 112 0.77 -13.80 5.64
CA ILE A 112 1.91 -13.02 6.11
C ILE A 112 1.46 -11.62 6.57
N ALA A 113 0.67 -10.94 5.75
CA ALA A 113 0.16 -9.60 6.05
C ALA A 113 -0.69 -9.60 7.32
N ASP A 114 -1.61 -10.55 7.43
CA ASP A 114 -2.49 -10.70 8.60
C ASP A 114 -1.70 -10.98 9.89
N ARG A 115 -0.62 -11.75 9.80
CA ARG A 115 0.27 -12.00 10.94
C ARG A 115 0.93 -10.70 11.40
N VAL A 116 1.53 -9.94 10.49
CA VAL A 116 2.20 -8.67 10.81
C VAL A 116 1.20 -7.65 11.36
N HIS A 117 0.02 -7.54 10.78
CA HIS A 117 -1.02 -6.62 11.25
C HIS A 117 -1.53 -7.00 12.64
N ARG A 118 -1.74 -8.28 12.92
CA ARG A 118 -2.11 -8.76 14.25
C ARG A 118 -1.05 -8.44 15.28
N GLU A 119 0.23 -8.69 15.01
CA GLU A 119 1.32 -8.34 15.92
C GLU A 119 1.34 -6.86 16.30
N VAL A 120 1.05 -5.97 15.33
CA VAL A 120 0.95 -4.52 15.58
C VAL A 120 -0.27 -4.18 16.44
N LEU A 121 -1.43 -4.76 16.14
CA LEU A 121 -2.66 -4.51 16.89
C LEU A 121 -2.59 -5.10 18.29
N ASP A 122 -1.92 -6.24 18.49
CA ASP A 122 -1.74 -6.89 19.78
C ASP A 122 -0.87 -6.07 20.74
N ALA A 123 -0.09 -5.12 20.24
CA ALA A 123 0.62 -4.14 21.06
C ALA A 123 -0.30 -3.12 21.73
N LEU A 124 -1.57 -3.02 21.29
CA LEU A 124 -2.59 -2.18 21.89
C LEU A 124 -3.47 -2.97 22.86
N PRO A 125 -4.01 -2.33 23.94
CA PRO A 125 -5.08 -2.91 24.74
C PRO A 125 -6.28 -3.30 23.87
N GLU A 126 -6.91 -4.43 24.17
CA GLU A 126 -8.01 -4.98 23.37
C GLU A 126 -9.12 -3.97 23.02
N PRO A 127 -9.60 -3.12 23.96
CA PRO A 127 -10.65 -2.14 23.65
C PRO A 127 -10.19 -1.06 22.65
N GLU A 128 -8.89 -0.83 22.50
CA GLU A 128 -8.36 0.22 21.64
C GLU A 128 -8.14 -0.25 20.20
N ARG A 129 -7.99 -1.55 19.95
CA ARG A 129 -7.67 -2.12 18.64
C ARG A 129 -8.70 -1.76 17.58
N GLY A 130 -9.97 -2.05 17.85
CA GLY A 130 -11.07 -1.74 16.93
C GLY A 130 -11.28 -0.24 16.77
N VAL A 131 -11.12 0.53 17.83
CA VAL A 131 -11.23 2.00 17.80
C VAL A 131 -10.14 2.59 16.92
N PHE A 132 -8.91 2.13 17.06
CA PHE A 132 -7.77 2.58 16.25
C PHE A 132 -7.99 2.32 14.75
N VAL A 133 -8.35 1.07 14.37
CA VAL A 133 -8.60 0.72 12.98
C VAL A 133 -9.75 1.54 12.41
N SER A 134 -10.88 1.64 13.14
CA SER A 134 -12.03 2.42 12.71
C SER A 134 -11.72 3.91 12.54
N ALA A 135 -10.94 4.49 13.47
CA ALA A 135 -10.55 5.90 13.39
C ALA A 135 -9.62 6.16 12.19
N LEU A 136 -8.65 5.29 11.96
CA LEU A 136 -7.72 5.40 10.82
C LEU A 136 -8.47 5.25 9.48
N THR A 137 -9.35 4.25 9.36
CA THR A 137 -10.20 4.06 8.16
C THR A 137 -11.03 5.31 7.86
N ARG A 138 -11.69 5.88 8.87
CA ARG A 138 -12.48 7.11 8.70
C ARG A 138 -11.66 8.31 8.24
N LEU A 139 -10.39 8.40 8.64
CA LEU A 139 -9.49 9.47 8.16
C LEU A 139 -9.11 9.24 6.69
N VAL A 140 -8.75 8.01 6.33
CA VAL A 140 -8.35 7.64 4.97
C VAL A 140 -9.52 7.74 3.99
N ASP A 141 -10.73 7.30 4.39
CA ASP A 141 -11.92 7.40 3.54
C ASP A 141 -12.53 8.82 3.49
N GLY A 142 -12.04 9.73 4.32
CA GLY A 142 -12.59 11.07 4.49
C GLY A 142 -11.56 12.18 4.28
N HIS A 143 -11.11 12.78 5.36
CA HIS A 143 -10.29 14.00 5.31
C HIS A 143 -8.90 13.79 4.69
N LEU A 144 -8.38 12.58 4.70
CA LEU A 144 -7.09 12.20 4.10
C LEU A 144 -7.26 11.33 2.84
N ALA A 145 -8.45 11.33 2.21
CA ALA A 145 -8.71 10.53 1.02
C ALA A 145 -7.92 11.01 -0.21
N GLU A 146 -7.74 12.32 -0.34
CA GLU A 146 -7.06 12.91 -1.49
C GLU A 146 -5.93 13.85 -1.06
N PRO A 147 -4.79 13.81 -1.76
CA PRO A 147 -3.71 14.76 -1.53
C PRO A 147 -4.15 16.16 -1.96
N VAL A 148 -3.78 17.18 -1.18
CA VAL A 148 -4.01 18.57 -1.55
C VAL A 148 -2.98 18.98 -2.60
N GLU A 149 -3.43 19.42 -3.78
CA GLU A 149 -2.55 20.00 -4.79
C GLU A 149 -1.93 21.31 -4.25
N SER A 150 -0.61 21.33 -4.15
CA SER A 150 0.12 22.54 -3.79
C SER A 150 0.22 23.46 -4.99
N GLU A 151 -0.35 24.65 -4.92
CA GLU A 151 -0.19 25.71 -5.95
C GLU A 151 1.27 26.18 -6.11
N ARG A 152 2.17 25.79 -5.21
CA ARG A 152 3.59 26.10 -5.27
C ARG A 152 4.39 24.85 -5.67
N THR A 153 4.84 24.83 -6.91
CA THR A 153 5.91 23.92 -7.34
C THR A 153 7.14 24.17 -6.46
N VAL A 154 7.43 23.29 -5.52
CA VAL A 154 8.66 23.33 -4.75
C VAL A 154 9.81 23.16 -5.75
N ARG A 155 10.45 24.26 -6.15
CA ARG A 155 11.68 24.23 -6.94
C ARG A 155 12.71 23.42 -6.16
N ARG A 156 12.96 22.19 -6.59
CA ARG A 156 14.13 21.42 -6.14
C ARG A 156 15.36 22.27 -6.38
N ALA A 157 16.01 22.70 -5.31
CA ALA A 157 17.26 23.42 -5.37
C ALA A 157 18.28 22.57 -6.15
N ARG A 158 18.65 23.05 -7.33
CA ARG A 158 19.72 22.47 -8.15
C ARG A 158 21.00 22.60 -7.33
N ARG A 159 21.52 21.50 -6.78
CA ARG A 159 22.86 21.47 -6.18
C ARG A 159 23.83 21.92 -7.27
N ALA A 160 24.40 23.11 -7.09
CA ALA A 160 25.54 23.57 -7.86
C ALA A 160 26.71 22.60 -7.60
N ARG A 161 27.19 21.95 -8.64
CA ARG A 161 28.50 21.28 -8.61
C ARG A 161 29.55 22.37 -8.74
N SER A 162 30.34 22.53 -7.74
CA SER A 162 31.67 23.15 -7.79
C SER A 162 32.71 22.07 -7.95
#